data_2560707cedb68e993356b3f6b22ec02f
#
_entry.id   2560707cedb68e993356b3f6b22ec02f
#
_cell.length_a   1.000
_cell.length_b   1.000
_cell.length_c   1.000
_cell.angle_alpha   90.00
_cell.angle_beta   90.00
_cell.angle_gamma   90.00
#
_symmetry.space_group_name_H-M   'P 1'
#
loop_
_entity.id
_entity.type
_entity.pdbx_description
1 polymer ?
#
loop_
_entity_poly.entity_id
_entity_poly.type
_entity_poly.pdbx_seq_one_letter_code
_entity_poly.pdbx_strand_id
1 'polypeptide(L)'
;MLTGEQVIVTTRHEHGYDPGGDPIYEDDPPETVDDVLVDTSTENDIGATRPDGIRIDCTLRFPRVWPYRSLRGARIRMRGNDYRVIGDPQPIYGGITPTRWNLTVQLHDERG
;
A
#
# COMPACT_ATOMS: atom_id res chain seq x y z
N MET A 1 15.56 -3.63 -18.01
CA MET A 1 14.16 -3.14 -18.01
C MET A 1 13.51 -3.43 -16.66
N LEU A 2 12.89 -2.42 -16.08
CA LEU A 2 12.16 -2.62 -14.84
C LEU A 2 10.81 -3.27 -15.12
N THR A 3 10.53 -4.34 -14.43
CA THR A 3 9.24 -5.02 -14.53
C THR A 3 8.61 -5.09 -13.15
N GLY A 4 7.31 -4.86 -13.09
CA GLY A 4 6.57 -4.96 -11.85
C GLY A 4 6.21 -6.38 -11.49
N GLU A 5 5.75 -6.54 -10.27
CA GLU A 5 5.27 -7.81 -9.74
C GLU A 5 3.77 -7.74 -9.52
N GLN A 6 3.17 -8.89 -9.33
CA GLN A 6 1.75 -8.98 -9.00
C GLN A 6 1.57 -9.01 -7.49
N VAL A 7 0.65 -8.21 -7.00
CA VAL A 7 0.29 -8.19 -5.58
C VAL A 7 -1.21 -8.33 -5.44
N ILE A 8 -1.66 -8.74 -4.26
CA ILE A 8 -3.08 -8.86 -3.95
C ILE A 8 -3.42 -7.79 -2.92
N VAL A 9 -4.38 -6.93 -3.28
CA VAL A 9 -4.79 -5.79 -2.46
C VAL A 9 -6.19 -6.04 -1.91
N THR A 10 -6.34 -5.91 -0.60
CA THR A 10 -7.64 -5.98 0.05
C THR A 10 -7.90 -4.62 0.70
N THR A 11 -8.76 -3.83 0.07
CA THR A 11 -9.18 -2.55 0.63
C THR A 11 -10.36 -2.77 1.56
N ARG A 12 -10.72 -1.73 2.30
CA ARG A 12 -11.86 -1.80 3.21
C ARG A 12 -12.71 -0.54 3.04
N HIS A 13 -13.97 -0.65 3.44
CA HIS A 13 -14.89 0.48 3.41
C HIS A 13 -15.66 0.55 4.73
N GLU A 14 -16.17 1.73 5.04
CA GLU A 14 -17.02 1.89 6.22
C GLU A 14 -18.38 1.22 5.99
N HIS A 15 -18.82 0.50 6.99
CA HIS A 15 -20.09 -0.23 6.96
C HIS A 15 -20.88 0.05 8.25
N GLY A 16 -21.30 1.31 8.42
CA GLY A 16 -22.06 1.72 9.59
C GLY A 16 -21.18 2.01 10.80
N TYR A 17 -21.84 2.07 11.95
CA TYR A 17 -21.19 2.42 13.21
C TYR A 17 -21.59 1.43 14.29
N ASP A 18 -20.67 1.18 15.23
CA ASP A 18 -20.99 0.35 16.37
C ASP A 18 -21.80 1.15 17.41
N PRO A 19 -22.32 0.51 18.48
CA PRO A 19 -23.09 1.23 19.51
C PRO A 19 -22.31 2.34 20.19
N GLY A 20 -20.99 2.30 20.18
CA GLY A 20 -20.15 3.34 20.75
C GLY A 20 -19.91 4.52 19.83
N GLY A 21 -20.41 4.46 18.58
CA GLY A 21 -20.22 5.53 17.60
C GLY A 21 -18.97 5.41 16.76
N ASP A 22 -18.21 4.33 16.91
CA ASP A 22 -17.01 4.11 16.09
C ASP A 22 -17.38 3.46 14.77
N PRO A 23 -16.68 3.83 13.67
CA PRO A 23 -16.98 3.23 12.38
C PRO A 23 -16.60 1.76 12.34
N ILE A 24 -17.47 0.97 11.71
CA ILE A 24 -17.21 -0.44 11.45
C ILE A 24 -16.71 -0.54 10.01
N TYR A 25 -15.63 -1.31 9.82
CA TYR A 25 -15.06 -1.51 8.49
C TYR A 25 -15.32 -2.92 8.00
N GLU A 26 -15.50 -3.04 6.70
CA GLU A 26 -15.69 -4.32 6.04
C GLU A 26 -14.71 -4.41 4.88
N ASP A 27 -14.07 -5.57 4.74
CA ASP A 27 -13.11 -5.78 3.66
C ASP A 27 -13.83 -5.93 2.32
N ASP A 28 -13.26 -5.31 1.31
CA ASP A 28 -13.70 -5.52 -0.07
C ASP A 28 -13.12 -6.83 -0.59
N PRO A 29 -13.67 -7.38 -1.68
CA PRO A 29 -13.06 -8.56 -2.29
C PRO A 29 -11.60 -8.30 -2.68
N PRO A 30 -10.71 -9.28 -2.49
CA PRO A 30 -9.31 -9.11 -2.88
C PRO A 30 -9.18 -8.80 -4.37
N GLU A 31 -8.25 -7.91 -4.67
CA GLU A 31 -7.98 -7.50 -6.05
C GLU A 31 -6.54 -7.79 -6.40
N THR A 32 -6.32 -8.36 -7.57
CA THR A 32 -4.97 -8.60 -8.08
C THR A 32 -4.52 -7.37 -8.85
N VAL A 33 -3.36 -6.84 -8.50
CA VAL A 33 -2.78 -5.69 -9.19
C VAL A 33 -1.47 -6.11 -9.81
N ASP A 34 -1.34 -5.90 -11.12
CA ASP A 34 -0.13 -6.25 -11.86
C ASP A 34 0.80 -5.05 -11.99
N ASP A 35 2.05 -5.33 -12.31
CA ASP A 35 3.04 -4.30 -12.64
C ASP A 35 3.31 -3.34 -11.48
N VAL A 36 3.42 -3.87 -10.28
CA VAL A 36 3.77 -3.09 -9.10
C VAL A 36 5.25 -3.22 -8.84
N LEU A 37 5.96 -2.10 -8.77
CA LEU A 37 7.37 -2.13 -8.39
C LEU A 37 7.49 -2.38 -6.91
N VAL A 38 8.33 -3.34 -6.55
CA VAL A 38 8.57 -3.70 -5.16
C VAL A 38 9.99 -3.31 -4.79
N ASP A 39 10.10 -2.46 -3.80
CA ASP A 39 11.39 -2.04 -3.27
C ASP A 39 11.52 -2.53 -1.83
N THR A 40 12.20 -3.65 -1.67
CA THR A 40 12.48 -4.21 -0.36
C THR A 40 13.89 -3.85 0.09
N SER A 41 14.60 -3.04 -0.70
CA SER A 41 15.96 -2.65 -0.38
C SER A 41 15.95 -1.66 0.77
N THR A 42 16.42 -2.11 1.91
CA THR A 42 16.55 -1.27 3.09
C THR A 42 18.01 -1.12 3.46
N GLU A 43 18.89 -1.32 2.49
CA GLU A 43 20.32 -1.31 2.74
C GLU A 43 20.79 -0.06 3.44
N ASN A 44 20.25 1.07 3.03
CA ASN A 44 20.61 2.36 3.62
C ASN A 44 19.62 2.83 4.66
N ASP A 45 18.53 2.06 4.84
CA ASP A 45 17.42 2.43 5.71
C ASP A 45 17.03 1.29 6.61
N ILE A 46 18.01 0.45 7.00
CA ILE A 46 17.73 -0.69 7.86
C ILE A 46 17.04 -0.19 9.12
N GLY A 47 15.82 -0.68 9.34
CA GLY A 47 15.04 -0.22 10.45
C GLY A 47 14.49 1.18 10.29
N ALA A 48 14.37 1.67 9.05
CA ALA A 48 13.80 2.99 8.79
C ALA A 48 12.48 3.13 9.53
N THR A 49 12.34 4.22 10.25
CA THR A 49 11.17 4.47 11.06
C THR A 49 10.65 5.87 10.73
N ARG A 50 9.34 5.96 10.49
CA ARG A 50 8.71 7.24 10.26
C ARG A 50 8.69 8.05 11.56
N PRO A 51 8.51 9.38 11.46
CA PRO A 51 8.43 10.21 12.67
C PRO A 51 7.34 9.79 13.65
N ASP A 52 6.29 9.08 13.16
CA ASP A 52 5.23 8.56 14.01
C ASP A 52 5.60 7.23 14.68
N GLY A 53 6.80 6.75 14.50
CA GLY A 53 7.27 5.51 15.13
C GLY A 53 6.95 4.24 14.35
N ILE A 54 6.33 4.34 13.19
CA ILE A 54 5.97 3.16 12.39
C ILE A 54 7.15 2.75 11.51
N ARG A 55 7.53 1.49 11.61
CA ARG A 55 8.61 0.94 10.82
C ARG A 55 8.16 0.66 9.40
N ILE A 56 8.97 1.07 8.43
CA ILE A 56 8.74 0.77 7.02
C ILE A 56 9.53 -0.47 6.64
N ASP A 57 8.83 -1.52 6.21
CA ASP A 57 9.45 -2.79 5.83
C ASP A 57 9.68 -2.90 4.33
N CYS A 58 8.81 -2.30 3.54
CA CYS A 58 9.03 -2.21 2.10
C CYS A 58 8.20 -1.07 1.50
N THR A 59 8.55 -0.71 0.28
CA THR A 59 7.85 0.34 -0.46
C THR A 59 7.42 -0.21 -1.80
N LEU A 60 6.16 0.01 -2.15
CA LEU A 60 5.63 -0.36 -3.45
C LEU A 60 5.36 0.88 -4.28
N ARG A 61 5.40 0.72 -5.59
CA ARG A 61 4.98 1.78 -6.51
C ARG A 61 3.96 1.19 -7.47
N PHE A 62 2.74 1.70 -7.37
CA PHE A 62 1.61 1.24 -8.17
C PHE A 62 1.62 1.93 -9.53
N PRO A 63 1.19 1.24 -10.59
CA PRO A 63 1.17 1.82 -11.94
C PRO A 63 0.06 2.86 -12.10
N ARG A 64 0.28 3.83 -13.00
CA ARG A 64 -0.73 4.84 -13.31
C ARG A 64 -2.04 4.26 -13.81
N VAL A 65 -1.95 3.12 -14.48
CA VAL A 65 -3.16 2.50 -15.06
C VAL A 65 -4.07 1.89 -13.99
N TRP A 66 -3.57 1.69 -12.79
CA TRP A 66 -4.42 1.20 -11.70
C TRP A 66 -5.41 2.31 -11.31
N PRO A 67 -6.72 2.03 -11.35
CA PRO A 67 -7.71 3.05 -10.97
C PRO A 67 -7.59 3.31 -9.46
N TYR A 68 -7.12 4.51 -9.13
CA TYR A 68 -6.86 4.86 -7.75
C TYR A 68 -8.11 4.79 -6.89
N ARG A 69 -7.96 4.23 -5.73
CA ARG A 69 -8.91 4.36 -4.64
C ARG A 69 -8.13 4.31 -3.34
N SER A 70 -8.74 4.76 -2.25
CA SER A 70 -8.03 4.87 -0.98
C SER A 70 -7.48 3.51 -0.53
N LEU A 71 -6.20 3.52 -0.19
CA LEU A 71 -5.52 2.35 0.36
C LEU A 71 -5.37 2.45 1.87
N ARG A 72 -5.99 3.44 2.48
CA ARG A 72 -5.90 3.61 3.93
C ARG A 72 -6.43 2.39 4.65
N GLY A 73 -5.60 1.80 5.50
CA GLY A 73 -5.96 0.60 6.23
C GLY A 73 -6.01 -0.67 5.40
N ALA A 74 -5.59 -0.61 4.13
CA ALA A 74 -5.60 -1.78 3.26
C ALA A 74 -4.52 -2.78 3.66
N ARG A 75 -4.75 -4.03 3.26
CA ARG A 75 -3.79 -5.11 3.42
C ARG A 75 -3.28 -5.50 2.06
N ILE A 76 -1.98 -5.75 1.96
CA ILE A 76 -1.36 -6.18 0.71
C ILE A 76 -0.62 -7.48 0.93
N ARG A 77 -0.95 -8.48 0.10
CA ARG A 77 -0.24 -9.75 0.10
C ARG A 77 0.75 -9.77 -1.06
N MET A 78 2.01 -9.98 -0.72
CA MET A 78 3.10 -9.93 -1.68
C MET A 78 4.11 -11.00 -1.33
N ARG A 79 4.50 -11.81 -2.32
CA ARG A 79 5.50 -12.85 -2.13
C ARG A 79 5.19 -13.78 -0.95
N GLY A 80 3.90 -14.05 -0.72
CA GLY A 80 3.46 -14.92 0.36
C GLY A 80 3.40 -14.31 1.74
N ASN A 81 3.66 -13.02 1.86
CA ASN A 81 3.62 -12.32 3.14
C ASN A 81 2.53 -11.25 3.13
N ASP A 82 1.97 -11.01 4.29
CA ASP A 82 0.92 -10.00 4.46
C ASP A 82 1.50 -8.74 5.08
N TYR A 83 1.11 -7.60 4.50
CA TYR A 83 1.56 -6.29 4.94
C TYR A 83 0.37 -5.36 5.11
N ARG A 84 0.54 -4.35 5.94
CA ARG A 84 -0.45 -3.31 6.14
C ARG A 84 0.06 -2.00 5.54
N VAL A 85 -0.82 -1.30 4.83
CA VAL A 85 -0.47 0.01 4.26
C VAL A 85 -0.33 1.04 5.37
N ILE A 86 0.72 1.85 5.29
CA ILE A 86 0.99 2.92 6.23
C ILE A 86 0.40 4.22 5.68
N GLY A 87 -0.45 4.87 6.47
CA GLY A 87 -1.00 6.16 6.10
C GLY A 87 -2.03 6.09 4.99
N ASP A 88 -2.14 7.16 4.24
CA ASP A 88 -3.11 7.31 3.15
C ASP A 88 -2.37 7.78 1.90
N PRO A 89 -1.76 6.84 1.16
CA PRO A 89 -0.95 7.22 -0.01
C PRO A 89 -1.78 7.90 -1.09
N GLN A 90 -1.19 8.93 -1.69
CA GLN A 90 -1.84 9.72 -2.73
C GLN A 90 -1.03 9.64 -4.02
N PRO A 91 -1.69 9.48 -5.17
CA PRO A 91 -0.97 9.39 -6.44
C PRO A 91 -0.47 10.77 -6.89
N ILE A 92 0.59 10.74 -7.69
CA ILE A 92 1.13 11.94 -8.32
C ILE A 92 0.61 12.00 -9.74
N TYR A 93 -0.13 13.05 -10.04
CA TYR A 93 -0.69 13.23 -11.38
C TYR A 93 0.08 14.26 -12.22
N GLY A 94 1.12 14.85 -11.65
CA GLY A 94 1.88 15.89 -12.34
C GLY A 94 2.54 15.40 -13.63
N GLY A 95 2.58 16.27 -14.64
CA GLY A 95 3.08 15.92 -15.95
C GLY A 95 4.59 15.83 -16.09
N ILE A 96 5.34 16.13 -15.05
CA ILE A 96 6.78 16.05 -15.08
C ILE A 96 7.31 14.69 -14.63
N THR A 97 6.45 13.80 -14.19
CA THR A 97 6.88 12.47 -13.78
C THR A 97 6.79 11.54 -14.98
N PRO A 98 7.91 11.17 -15.60
CA PRO A 98 7.89 10.36 -16.82
C PRO A 98 7.63 8.88 -16.57
N THR A 99 7.54 8.47 -15.33
CA THR A 99 7.40 7.07 -14.97
C THR A 99 5.93 6.63 -15.02
N ARG A 100 5.73 5.36 -15.36
CA ARG A 100 4.41 4.79 -15.34
C ARG A 100 3.91 4.43 -13.95
N TRP A 101 4.76 4.59 -12.93
CA TRP A 101 4.38 4.35 -11.54
C TRP A 101 4.23 5.68 -10.84
N ASN A 102 3.03 5.96 -10.34
CA ASN A 102 2.74 7.27 -9.75
C ASN A 102 2.21 7.23 -8.32
N LEU A 103 2.15 6.05 -7.71
CA LEU A 103 1.61 5.92 -6.36
C LEU A 103 2.61 5.16 -5.50
N THR A 104 3.20 5.86 -4.53
CA THR A 104 4.14 5.24 -3.59
C THR A 104 3.41 4.80 -2.35
N VAL A 105 3.51 3.52 -2.02
CA VAL A 105 2.82 2.90 -0.90
C VAL A 105 3.84 2.30 0.04
N GLN A 106 3.86 2.77 1.28
CA GLN A 106 4.74 2.22 2.31
C GLN A 106 4.01 1.16 3.11
N LEU A 107 4.71 0.08 3.41
CA LEU A 107 4.12 -1.08 4.07
C LEU A 107 4.91 -1.47 5.32
N HIS A 108 4.20 -2.04 6.29
CA HIS A 108 4.84 -2.70 7.41
C HIS A 108 4.30 -4.13 7.54
N ASP A 109 5.15 -5.02 8.06
CA ASP A 109 4.81 -6.42 8.22
C ASP A 109 3.82 -6.57 9.38
N GLU A 110 2.69 -7.23 9.11
CA GLU A 110 1.67 -7.46 10.12
C GLU A 110 2.09 -8.45 11.20
N ARG A 111 3.06 -9.29 10.88
CA ARG A 111 3.47 -10.32 11.82
C ARG A 111 4.44 -9.82 12.87
N GLY A 112 4.78 -8.61 12.79
CA GLY A 112 5.64 -8.10 13.80
C GLY A 112 6.68 -7.26 13.56
#